data_7216adfce80fb1cc0921b7378dd53a7f
#
_entry.id   7216adfce80fb1cc0921b7378dd53a7f
#
_cell.length_a   1.000
_cell.length_b   1.000
_cell.length_c   1.000
_cell.angle_alpha   90.00
_cell.angle_beta   90.00
_cell.angle_gamma   90.00
#
_symmetry.space_group_name_H-M   'P 1'
#
loop_
_entity.id
_entity.type
_entity.pdbx_description
1 polymer ?
#
loop_
_entity_poly.entity_id
_entity_poly.type
_entity_poly.pdbx_seq_one_letter_code
_entity_poly.pdbx_strand_id
1 'polypeptide(L)'
;MYKRQEGGILGAVLQRESDVEDPAPDDMYKVGTAARIIKILEMPNGNLTVILNGLEKVEITEYITTEPYFKARVTALRDSTPDVKSIEFEALVDSIRDVALNIINVSPSMPKEAAFAIKNIDSKRGIINFICSNMELTDEDRQSLLEAPGLLARARKLLEILIREQQLAELKNQIQERVKQEIDKQQRDYYLQQQMRTIQDELGDGADADIEKMREEAKKKNWPKEVGETFEKELQKVERLNPAVAEYSVQMTYLQLLLELPWNEVTKDNLDLNCAREQLDRDHFGLEEVKERILEHLAVIKLKGDLKSPILCLYGPPGVGKTSLGKSVAAALGRKFGRISLGGLHDESEIRGHRRTYIGAMPGRIIQTIKRCGSSNPVIILDEVDKVTVSNHGDPSSALLEVLDPEQNTTFHDNYIDMEYDLSKVLFIATANNIANIAPALRDRMEMINIPGYLIEEKVRIALDHLLPKQREAHGIKEQELTMAPEVVEGIIAGYTRESGVRSLDKLLAKIARARAKQIAFDEVFAPEVSAREVEKILGMPKFLKEEYEVGGMTGVVTGLAWTEVGGDILYIESVLTPGKGKVSLTGNLGDVMKESATIAHEWVMAHSKELGIDPALFEK
;
A
#
# COMPACT_ATOMS: atom_id res chain seq x y z
N MET A 1 37.63 32.79 3.75
CA MET A 1 37.67 32.56 5.21
C MET A 1 36.85 33.65 5.90
N TYR A 2 35.53 33.49 5.96
CA TYR A 2 34.66 34.49 6.58
C TYR A 2 34.70 34.32 8.09
N LYS A 3 34.96 35.42 8.82
CA LYS A 3 34.98 35.46 10.27
C LYS A 3 33.61 35.06 10.80
N ARG A 4 33.50 33.85 11.32
CA ARG A 4 32.35 33.37 12.11
C ARG A 4 32.32 34.19 13.38
N GLN A 5 31.48 35.22 13.43
CA GLN A 5 31.31 36.03 14.66
C GLN A 5 30.12 35.52 15.44
N GLU A 6 30.38 35.00 16.63
CA GLU A 6 29.36 34.87 17.67
C GLU A 6 28.69 36.22 17.89
N GLY A 7 27.34 36.23 17.94
CA GLY A 7 26.55 37.47 18.04
C GLY A 7 26.02 38.04 16.72
N GLY A 8 26.37 37.47 15.57
CA GLY A 8 25.81 37.86 14.27
C GLY A 8 24.33 37.52 14.16
N ILE A 9 23.57 38.35 13.42
CA ILE A 9 22.15 38.10 13.10
C ILE A 9 22.07 37.46 11.73
N LEU A 10 21.27 36.38 11.59
CA LEU A 10 20.93 35.74 10.33
C LEU A 10 19.43 35.50 10.23
N GLY A 11 18.93 35.32 9.00
CA GLY A 11 17.56 34.87 8.74
C GLY A 11 17.52 33.35 8.67
N ALA A 12 16.68 32.72 9.47
CA ALA A 12 16.35 31.31 9.35
C ALA A 12 15.02 31.18 8.61
N VAL A 13 15.05 30.53 7.46
CA VAL A 13 13.90 30.35 6.55
C VAL A 13 13.79 28.88 6.18
N LEU A 14 12.58 28.37 6.15
CA LEU A 14 12.31 26.99 5.76
C LEU A 14 12.33 26.85 4.23
N GLN A 15 12.88 25.77 3.77
CA GLN A 15 12.84 25.34 2.38
C GLN A 15 11.52 24.59 2.11
N ARG A 16 10.96 24.72 0.89
CA ARG A 16 9.68 24.09 0.53
C ARG A 16 9.80 22.58 0.34
N GLU A 17 10.89 22.15 -0.28
CA GLU A 17 11.20 20.74 -0.51
C GLU A 17 12.56 20.42 0.12
N SER A 18 12.57 19.52 1.11
CA SER A 18 13.77 19.19 1.90
C SER A 18 14.89 18.50 1.09
N ASP A 19 14.55 17.93 -0.07
CA ASP A 19 15.45 17.09 -0.86
C ASP A 19 16.31 17.87 -1.87
N VAL A 20 16.11 19.18 -1.99
CA VAL A 20 16.89 20.04 -2.89
C VAL A 20 18.18 20.48 -2.18
N GLU A 21 19.35 20.01 -2.63
CA GLU A 21 20.64 20.33 -2.00
C GLU A 21 21.05 21.82 -2.16
N ASP A 22 20.76 22.45 -3.31
CA ASP A 22 21.02 23.87 -3.61
C ASP A 22 19.71 24.62 -3.94
N PRO A 23 18.94 25.05 -2.94
CA PRO A 23 17.65 25.68 -3.15
C PRO A 23 17.80 27.08 -3.77
N ALA A 24 16.96 27.39 -4.76
CA ALA A 24 16.81 28.73 -5.32
C ALA A 24 15.94 29.62 -4.40
N PRO A 25 15.93 30.95 -4.58
CA PRO A 25 15.08 31.86 -3.81
C PRO A 25 13.59 31.51 -3.82
N ASP A 26 13.08 30.92 -4.91
CA ASP A 26 11.67 30.51 -5.05
C ASP A 26 11.33 29.23 -4.29
N ASP A 27 12.35 28.43 -3.96
CA ASP A 27 12.22 27.20 -3.17
C ASP A 27 12.12 27.48 -1.66
N MET A 28 12.29 28.74 -1.24
CA MET A 28 12.24 29.17 0.14
C MET A 28 10.89 29.77 0.48
N TYR A 29 10.45 29.58 1.72
CA TYR A 29 9.30 30.33 2.23
C TYR A 29 9.63 31.81 2.42
N LYS A 30 8.64 32.68 2.25
CA LYS A 30 8.86 34.13 2.39
C LYS A 30 8.95 34.61 3.84
N VAL A 31 8.31 33.88 4.74
CA VAL A 31 8.28 34.23 6.17
C VAL A 31 9.26 33.34 6.92
N GLY A 32 10.15 33.95 7.67
CA GLY A 32 11.13 33.28 8.49
C GLY A 32 11.35 34.00 9.82
N THR A 33 12.45 33.67 10.48
CA THR A 33 12.82 34.21 11.80
C THR A 33 14.22 34.84 11.73
N ALA A 34 14.35 36.09 12.13
CA ALA A 34 15.64 36.69 12.42
C ALA A 34 16.19 36.06 13.71
N ALA A 35 17.36 35.47 13.63
CA ALA A 35 17.97 34.77 14.75
C ALA A 35 19.39 35.27 15.01
N ARG A 36 19.80 35.25 16.28
CA ARG A 36 21.15 35.57 16.70
C ARG A 36 21.96 34.29 16.91
N ILE A 37 23.16 34.24 16.40
CA ILE A 37 24.09 33.16 16.65
C ILE A 37 24.61 33.26 18.11
N ILE A 38 24.26 32.25 18.92
CA ILE A 38 24.77 32.16 20.30
C ILE A 38 26.11 31.46 20.31
N LYS A 39 26.21 30.29 19.61
CA LYS A 39 27.40 29.47 19.65
C LYS A 39 27.52 28.66 18.37
N ILE A 40 28.74 28.46 17.92
CA ILE A 40 29.07 27.58 16.81
C ILE A 40 29.94 26.46 17.38
N LEU A 41 29.52 25.21 17.21
CA LEU A 41 30.23 24.01 17.64
C LEU A 41 30.72 23.27 16.41
N GLU A 42 32.00 22.93 16.39
CA GLU A 42 32.60 22.10 15.37
C GLU A 42 32.57 20.64 15.83
N MET A 43 31.87 19.80 15.09
CA MET A 43 31.72 18.39 15.42
C MET A 43 32.91 17.58 14.90
N PRO A 44 33.24 16.41 15.51
CA PRO A 44 34.39 15.61 15.09
C PRO A 44 34.37 15.12 13.64
N ASN A 45 33.18 15.09 13.02
CA ASN A 45 32.96 14.73 11.61
C ASN A 45 33.13 15.90 10.63
N GLY A 46 33.61 17.07 11.11
CA GLY A 46 33.79 18.27 10.30
C GLY A 46 32.51 19.10 10.07
N ASN A 47 31.35 18.64 10.55
CA ASN A 47 30.11 19.39 10.46
C ASN A 47 30.04 20.49 11.54
N LEU A 48 29.32 21.56 11.19
CA LEU A 48 29.13 22.69 12.10
C LEU A 48 27.71 22.65 12.67
N THR A 49 27.63 22.67 13.99
CA THR A 49 26.35 22.87 14.69
C THR A 49 26.27 24.31 15.16
N VAL A 50 25.25 25.04 14.72
CA VAL A 50 25.02 26.44 15.08
C VAL A 50 23.82 26.52 16.00
N ILE A 51 24.04 27.08 17.19
CA ILE A 51 22.97 27.34 18.16
C ILE A 51 22.45 28.75 17.93
N LEU A 52 21.17 28.84 17.57
CA LEU A 52 20.49 30.07 17.23
C LEU A 52 19.46 30.46 18.32
N ASN A 53 19.32 31.76 18.56
CA ASN A 53 18.23 32.31 19.34
C ASN A 53 17.34 33.18 18.44
N GLY A 54 16.09 32.78 18.22
CA GLY A 54 15.11 33.53 17.46
C GLY A 54 14.80 34.88 18.16
N LEU A 55 14.83 35.95 17.40
CA LEU A 55 14.57 37.31 17.87
C LEU A 55 13.17 37.79 17.51
N GLU A 56 12.87 37.81 16.21
CA GLU A 56 11.57 38.28 15.68
C GLU A 56 11.23 37.62 14.35
N LYS A 57 9.94 37.60 14.01
CA LYS A 57 9.42 37.12 12.76
C LYS A 57 9.69 38.16 11.67
N VAL A 58 10.18 37.70 10.50
CA VAL A 58 10.52 38.55 9.37
C VAL A 58 9.93 38.02 8.09
N GLU A 59 9.58 38.91 7.18
CA GLU A 59 9.17 38.59 5.82
C GLU A 59 10.24 39.07 4.85
N ILE A 60 10.64 38.19 3.94
CA ILE A 60 11.56 38.49 2.86
C ILE A 60 10.82 39.29 1.79
N THR A 61 11.24 40.54 1.57
CA THR A 61 10.67 41.41 0.55
C THR A 61 11.42 41.31 -0.77
N GLU A 62 12.74 41.13 -0.73
CA GLU A 62 13.59 41.09 -1.91
C GLU A 62 14.91 40.38 -1.61
N TYR A 63 15.36 39.51 -2.53
CA TYR A 63 16.71 38.96 -2.49
C TYR A 63 17.67 39.93 -3.17
N ILE A 64 18.71 40.36 -2.49
CA ILE A 64 19.70 41.33 -2.99
C ILE A 64 20.83 40.63 -3.71
N THR A 65 21.32 39.50 -3.17
CA THR A 65 22.36 38.68 -3.77
C THR A 65 22.09 37.18 -3.43
N THR A 66 22.44 36.31 -4.37
CA THR A 66 22.32 34.85 -4.21
C THR A 66 23.69 34.18 -4.00
N GLU A 67 24.78 34.81 -4.47
CA GLU A 67 26.15 34.32 -4.32
C GLU A 67 27.00 35.29 -3.52
N PRO A 68 27.95 34.83 -2.68
CA PRO A 68 28.21 33.43 -2.29
C PRO A 68 27.29 32.91 -1.18
N TYR A 69 26.27 33.66 -0.78
CA TYR A 69 25.20 33.32 0.14
C TYR A 69 24.04 34.29 -0.02
N PHE A 70 22.85 33.86 0.34
CA PHE A 70 21.67 34.68 0.21
C PHE A 70 21.73 35.92 1.11
N LYS A 71 21.51 37.08 0.52
CA LYS A 71 21.22 38.33 1.23
C LYS A 71 19.88 38.84 0.80
N ALA A 72 19.03 39.15 1.75
CA ALA A 72 17.68 39.61 1.48
C ALA A 72 17.36 40.85 2.30
N ARG A 73 16.48 41.69 1.75
CA ARG A 73 15.81 42.75 2.50
C ARG A 73 14.63 42.11 3.21
N VAL A 74 14.53 42.33 4.52
CA VAL A 74 13.47 41.77 5.33
C VAL A 74 12.70 42.87 6.05
N THR A 75 11.41 42.65 6.25
CA THR A 75 10.53 43.50 7.03
C THR A 75 10.11 42.74 8.29
N ALA A 76 10.27 43.38 9.47
CA ALA A 76 9.84 42.77 10.71
C ALA A 76 8.30 42.70 10.78
N LEU A 77 7.79 41.48 10.99
CA LEU A 77 6.36 41.24 11.16
C LEU A 77 6.02 41.21 12.66
N ARG A 78 5.33 42.23 13.13
CA ARG A 78 4.84 42.28 14.51
C ARG A 78 3.50 41.55 14.60
N ASP A 79 3.43 40.57 15.48
CA ASP A 79 2.16 39.90 15.79
C ASP A 79 1.17 40.92 16.40
N SER A 80 -0.05 41.00 15.86
CA SER A 80 -1.13 41.69 16.52
C SER A 80 -1.44 40.96 17.83
N THR A 81 -1.30 41.66 18.96
CA THR A 81 -1.69 41.13 20.27
C THR A 81 -3.20 41.27 20.41
N PRO A 82 -3.95 40.18 20.62
CA PRO A 82 -5.36 40.27 20.95
C PRO A 82 -5.50 41.00 22.30
N ASP A 83 -6.66 41.62 22.48
CA ASP A 83 -6.99 42.21 23.78
C ASP A 83 -6.91 41.10 24.85
N VAL A 84 -6.00 41.22 25.80
CA VAL A 84 -5.66 40.17 26.79
C VAL A 84 -6.87 39.77 27.64
N LYS A 85 -7.96 40.55 27.60
CA LYS A 85 -9.23 40.32 28.27
C LYS A 85 -10.30 39.62 27.39
N SER A 86 -9.98 39.18 26.17
CA SER A 86 -10.94 38.46 25.37
C SER A 86 -11.20 37.06 25.95
N ILE A 87 -12.43 36.83 26.40
CA ILE A 87 -12.89 35.53 26.92
C ILE A 87 -12.66 34.40 25.88
N GLU A 88 -12.82 34.74 24.60
CA GLU A 88 -12.57 33.79 23.48
C GLU A 88 -11.10 33.35 23.45
N PHE A 89 -10.16 34.29 23.57
CA PHE A 89 -8.73 33.94 23.54
C PHE A 89 -8.32 33.11 24.75
N GLU A 90 -8.93 33.37 25.91
CA GLU A 90 -8.70 32.61 27.15
C GLU A 90 -9.16 31.15 26.99
N ALA A 91 -10.40 30.94 26.56
CA ALA A 91 -10.96 29.63 26.32
C ALA A 91 -10.17 28.83 25.25
N LEU A 92 -9.65 29.51 24.22
CA LEU A 92 -8.85 28.92 23.18
C LEU A 92 -7.50 28.43 23.73
N VAL A 93 -6.83 29.21 24.55
CA VAL A 93 -5.54 28.83 25.17
C VAL A 93 -5.72 27.67 26.15
N ASP A 94 -6.80 27.66 26.91
CA ASP A 94 -7.11 26.55 27.82
C ASP A 94 -7.40 25.25 27.02
N SER A 95 -8.16 25.34 25.95
CA SER A 95 -8.39 24.19 25.04
C SER A 95 -7.09 23.67 24.43
N ILE A 96 -6.20 24.56 23.99
CA ILE A 96 -4.87 24.19 23.48
C ILE A 96 -4.06 23.46 24.54
N ARG A 97 -4.08 23.97 25.79
CA ARG A 97 -3.38 23.35 26.92
C ARG A 97 -3.89 21.93 27.17
N ASP A 98 -5.22 21.76 27.24
CA ASP A 98 -5.84 20.48 27.54
C ASP A 98 -5.56 19.43 26.43
N VAL A 99 -5.69 19.80 25.16
CA VAL A 99 -5.40 18.92 24.03
C VAL A 99 -3.91 18.54 24.00
N ALA A 100 -3.01 19.50 24.23
CA ALA A 100 -1.58 19.23 24.28
C ALA A 100 -1.20 18.26 25.42
N LEU A 101 -1.80 18.44 26.60
CA LEU A 101 -1.60 17.54 27.74
C LEU A 101 -2.13 16.12 27.44
N ASN A 102 -3.27 16.01 26.74
CA ASN A 102 -3.82 14.72 26.33
C ASN A 102 -2.89 14.01 25.34
N ILE A 103 -2.35 14.71 24.34
CA ILE A 103 -1.38 14.15 23.39
C ILE A 103 -0.15 13.61 24.13
N ILE A 104 0.42 14.39 25.06
CA ILE A 104 1.60 13.99 25.85
C ILE A 104 1.32 12.74 26.70
N ASN A 105 0.11 12.62 27.24
CA ASN A 105 -0.27 11.47 28.04
C ASN A 105 -0.47 10.19 27.22
N VAL A 106 -0.96 10.32 25.98
CA VAL A 106 -1.26 9.21 25.08
C VAL A 106 -0.05 8.80 24.25
N SER A 107 0.86 9.73 23.95
CA SER A 107 2.04 9.48 23.10
C SER A 107 3.23 8.94 23.90
N PRO A 108 3.74 7.72 23.60
CA PRO A 108 4.91 7.17 24.27
C PRO A 108 6.23 7.89 23.91
N SER A 109 6.26 8.62 22.79
CA SER A 109 7.45 9.32 22.29
C SER A 109 7.72 10.64 22.96
N MET A 110 6.71 11.20 23.68
CA MET A 110 6.86 12.51 24.30
C MET A 110 7.34 12.44 25.76
N PRO A 111 8.35 13.26 26.13
CA PRO A 111 8.84 13.33 27.51
C PRO A 111 7.72 13.84 28.44
N LYS A 112 7.49 13.16 29.56
CA LYS A 112 6.48 13.59 30.56
C LYS A 112 6.80 14.93 31.23
N GLU A 113 8.06 15.33 31.16
CA GLU A 113 8.55 16.63 31.63
C GLU A 113 7.94 17.81 30.85
N ALA A 114 7.57 17.60 29.57
CA ALA A 114 6.89 18.61 28.77
C ALA A 114 5.50 18.97 29.33
N ALA A 115 4.78 18.02 29.93
CA ALA A 115 3.50 18.28 30.58
C ALA A 115 3.67 19.18 31.82
N PHE A 116 4.76 18.98 32.56
CA PHE A 116 5.07 19.86 33.71
C PHE A 116 5.41 21.29 33.27
N ALA A 117 6.16 21.43 32.18
CA ALA A 117 6.49 22.75 31.63
C ALA A 117 5.23 23.51 31.20
N ILE A 118 4.30 22.85 30.47
CA ILE A 118 3.04 23.45 30.00
C ILE A 118 2.17 23.93 31.18
N LYS A 119 2.16 23.20 32.29
CA LYS A 119 1.39 23.57 33.48
C LYS A 119 1.95 24.78 34.22
N ASN A 120 3.26 25.03 34.13
CA ASN A 120 3.96 26.08 34.90
C ASN A 120 4.23 27.35 34.06
N ILE A 121 3.79 27.44 32.82
CA ILE A 121 3.93 28.66 32.02
C ILE A 121 2.71 29.55 32.26
N ASP A 122 2.92 30.73 32.90
CA ASP A 122 1.85 31.69 33.19
C ASP A 122 1.47 32.54 31.97
N SER A 123 2.39 32.74 31.03
CA SER A 123 2.16 33.57 29.86
C SER A 123 1.38 32.83 28.79
N LYS A 124 0.18 33.30 28.43
CA LYS A 124 -0.65 32.74 27.32
C LYS A 124 0.11 32.68 26.00
N ARG A 125 0.89 33.71 25.67
CA ARG A 125 1.80 33.71 24.50
C ARG A 125 2.91 32.68 24.67
N GLY A 126 3.45 32.55 25.86
CA GLY A 126 4.49 31.58 26.20
C GLY A 126 4.02 30.14 25.97
N ILE A 127 2.79 29.81 26.40
CA ILE A 127 2.19 28.46 26.18
C ILE A 127 2.07 28.13 24.68
N ILE A 128 1.49 29.04 23.88
CA ILE A 128 1.33 28.83 22.45
C ILE A 128 2.70 28.59 21.79
N ASN A 129 3.67 29.46 22.07
CA ASN A 129 5.01 29.32 21.47
C ASN A 129 5.72 28.06 21.95
N PHE A 130 5.60 27.68 23.22
CA PHE A 130 6.19 26.48 23.78
C PHE A 130 5.62 25.23 23.11
N ILE A 131 4.30 25.17 22.92
CA ILE A 131 3.64 24.04 22.26
C ILE A 131 4.05 23.97 20.79
N CYS A 132 4.03 25.09 20.05
CA CYS A 132 4.49 25.13 18.64
C CYS A 132 5.93 24.62 18.46
N SER A 133 6.81 24.86 19.46
CA SER A 133 8.23 24.49 19.36
C SER A 133 8.53 23.06 19.79
N ASN A 134 7.72 22.47 20.69
CA ASN A 134 8.04 21.18 21.32
C ASN A 134 7.12 20.03 20.92
N MET A 135 6.01 20.30 20.23
CA MET A 135 5.17 19.23 19.68
C MET A 135 5.76 18.69 18.38
N GLU A 136 5.55 17.40 18.12
CA GLU A 136 5.92 16.74 16.86
C GLU A 136 4.95 17.19 15.76
N LEU A 137 5.26 18.31 15.11
CA LEU A 137 4.49 18.87 13.99
C LEU A 137 5.29 18.73 12.70
N THR A 138 4.59 18.62 11.57
CA THR A 138 5.22 18.64 10.25
C THR A 138 5.84 20.02 9.98
N ASP A 139 6.82 20.09 9.10
CA ASP A 139 7.47 21.35 8.75
C ASP A 139 6.48 22.33 8.09
N GLU A 140 5.53 21.82 7.31
CA GLU A 140 4.43 22.62 6.74
C GLU A 140 3.52 23.20 7.82
N ASP A 141 3.18 22.42 8.84
CA ASP A 141 2.36 22.90 9.96
C ASP A 141 3.11 23.97 10.75
N ARG A 142 4.39 23.76 11.06
CA ARG A 142 5.25 24.74 11.74
C ARG A 142 5.36 26.05 10.96
N GLN A 143 5.57 25.96 9.64
CA GLN A 143 5.63 27.13 8.79
C GLN A 143 4.29 27.86 8.75
N SER A 144 3.21 27.13 8.65
CA SER A 144 1.86 27.66 8.63
C SER A 144 1.48 28.41 9.92
N LEU A 145 1.98 27.92 11.06
CA LEU A 145 1.83 28.59 12.36
C LEU A 145 2.70 29.86 12.45
N LEU A 146 3.90 29.84 11.86
CA LEU A 146 4.78 31.00 11.79
C LEU A 146 4.16 32.11 10.92
N GLU A 147 3.54 31.77 9.80
CA GLU A 147 2.91 32.71 8.87
C GLU A 147 1.63 33.36 9.42
N ALA A 148 1.00 32.77 10.42
CA ALA A 148 -0.24 33.29 10.97
C ALA A 148 -0.13 34.79 11.33
N PRO A 149 -1.13 35.63 10.91
CA PRO A 149 -1.02 37.10 10.98
C PRO A 149 -1.13 37.69 12.37
N GLY A 150 -1.36 36.88 13.38
CA GLY A 150 -1.43 37.31 14.78
C GLY A 150 -1.62 36.16 15.76
N LEU A 151 -1.50 36.45 17.05
CA LEU A 151 -1.51 35.42 18.08
C LEU A 151 -2.84 34.66 18.18
N LEU A 152 -3.98 35.32 17.91
CA LEU A 152 -5.30 34.66 17.90
C LEU A 152 -5.44 33.69 16.72
N ALA A 153 -5.02 34.12 15.53
CA ALA A 153 -5.06 33.27 14.33
C ALA A 153 -4.13 32.06 14.48
N ARG A 154 -2.93 32.28 15.07
CA ARG A 154 -1.98 31.21 15.39
C ARG A 154 -2.57 30.20 16.37
N ALA A 155 -3.24 30.69 17.41
CA ALA A 155 -3.87 29.84 18.41
C ALA A 155 -4.99 28.98 17.84
N ARG A 156 -5.87 29.54 16.97
CA ARG A 156 -6.93 28.77 16.31
C ARG A 156 -6.34 27.67 15.43
N LYS A 157 -5.34 28.01 14.63
CA LYS A 157 -4.67 27.06 13.74
C LYS A 157 -3.92 25.98 14.51
N LEU A 158 -3.26 26.36 15.62
CA LEU A 158 -2.61 25.42 16.51
C LEU A 158 -3.61 24.42 17.11
N LEU A 159 -4.78 24.88 17.56
CA LEU A 159 -5.81 23.99 18.10
C LEU A 159 -6.30 22.99 17.05
N GLU A 160 -6.52 23.43 15.82
CA GLU A 160 -6.93 22.56 14.72
C GLU A 160 -5.89 21.45 14.46
N ILE A 161 -4.61 21.82 14.37
CA ILE A 161 -3.50 20.88 14.20
C ILE A 161 -3.43 19.91 15.38
N LEU A 162 -3.53 20.39 16.61
CA LEU A 162 -3.45 19.55 17.81
C LEU A 162 -4.62 18.56 17.90
N ILE A 163 -5.82 18.93 17.50
CA ILE A 163 -6.97 18.00 17.45
C ILE A 163 -6.70 16.87 16.45
N ARG A 164 -6.14 17.19 15.29
CA ARG A 164 -5.74 16.19 14.29
C ARG A 164 -4.66 15.25 14.84
N GLU A 165 -3.64 15.79 15.50
CA GLU A 165 -2.55 15.01 16.09
C GLU A 165 -3.04 14.15 17.28
N GLN A 166 -4.00 14.63 18.07
CA GLN A 166 -4.63 13.83 19.13
C GLN A 166 -5.35 12.61 18.54
N GLN A 167 -6.14 12.78 17.48
CA GLN A 167 -6.83 11.67 16.82
C GLN A 167 -5.84 10.64 16.26
N LEU A 168 -4.73 11.07 15.68
CA LEU A 168 -3.67 10.19 15.20
C LEU A 168 -2.98 9.43 16.33
N ALA A 169 -2.69 10.11 17.45
CA ALA A 169 -2.07 9.51 18.62
C ALA A 169 -2.99 8.46 19.27
N GLU A 170 -4.29 8.77 19.41
CA GLU A 170 -5.29 7.83 19.91
C GLU A 170 -5.42 6.60 19.04
N LEU A 171 -5.44 6.77 17.71
CA LEU A 171 -5.49 5.66 16.75
C LEU A 171 -4.24 4.77 16.82
N LYS A 172 -3.05 5.39 16.90
CA LYS A 172 -1.78 4.66 17.08
C LYS A 172 -1.79 3.85 18.38
N ASN A 173 -2.27 4.43 19.46
CA ASN A 173 -2.34 3.76 20.76
C ASN A 173 -3.33 2.58 20.73
N GLN A 174 -4.51 2.74 20.12
CA GLN A 174 -5.48 1.66 19.93
C GLN A 174 -4.91 0.50 19.11
N ILE A 175 -4.15 0.80 18.05
CA ILE A 175 -3.48 -0.23 17.24
C ILE A 175 -2.44 -0.97 18.09
N GLN A 176 -1.61 -0.24 18.85
CA GLN A 176 -0.59 -0.84 19.73
C GLN A 176 -1.22 -1.70 20.84
N GLU A 177 -2.31 -1.25 21.44
CA GLU A 177 -3.03 -2.04 22.43
C GLU A 177 -3.63 -3.32 21.85
N ARG A 178 -4.21 -3.27 20.64
CA ARG A 178 -4.71 -4.47 19.95
C ARG A 178 -3.59 -5.45 19.63
N VAL A 179 -2.48 -4.97 19.10
CA VAL A 179 -1.30 -5.81 18.82
C VAL A 179 -0.76 -6.43 20.11
N LYS A 180 -0.69 -5.65 21.21
CA LYS A 180 -0.26 -6.15 22.51
C LYS A 180 -1.22 -7.21 23.05
N GLN A 181 -2.55 -6.99 22.95
CA GLN A 181 -3.54 -7.97 23.37
C GLN A 181 -3.49 -9.26 22.54
N GLU A 182 -3.20 -9.16 21.23
CA GLU A 182 -3.00 -10.32 20.37
C GLU A 182 -1.73 -11.09 20.75
N ILE A 183 -0.64 -10.39 21.04
CA ILE A 183 0.62 -10.98 21.50
C ILE A 183 0.42 -11.63 22.89
N ASP A 184 -0.22 -10.92 23.83
CA ASP A 184 -0.50 -11.43 25.17
C ASP A 184 -1.42 -12.67 25.12
N LYS A 185 -2.40 -12.70 24.20
CA LYS A 185 -3.26 -13.86 23.95
C LYS A 185 -2.46 -15.04 23.40
N GLN A 186 -1.60 -14.80 22.41
CA GLN A 186 -0.74 -15.84 21.85
C GLN A 186 0.25 -16.37 22.91
N GLN A 187 0.84 -15.49 23.73
CA GLN A 187 1.70 -15.90 24.82
C GLN A 187 0.94 -16.69 25.90
N ARG A 188 -0.29 -16.28 26.23
CA ARG A 188 -1.13 -16.98 27.18
C ARG A 188 -1.55 -18.36 26.66
N ASP A 189 -1.93 -18.46 25.39
CA ASP A 189 -2.28 -19.74 24.75
C ASP A 189 -1.05 -20.65 24.67
N TYR A 190 0.12 -20.11 24.38
CA TYR A 190 1.39 -20.82 24.44
C TYR A 190 1.72 -21.29 25.86
N TYR A 191 1.54 -20.43 26.87
CA TYR A 191 1.79 -20.76 28.28
C TYR A 191 0.81 -21.84 28.81
N LEU A 192 -0.47 -21.77 28.41
CA LEU A 192 -1.47 -22.77 28.73
C LEU A 192 -1.17 -24.11 28.05
N GLN A 193 -0.73 -24.09 26.80
CA GLN A 193 -0.25 -25.31 26.12
C GLN A 193 0.99 -25.88 26.78
N GLN A 194 1.89 -25.03 27.26
CA GLN A 194 3.07 -25.47 27.97
C GLN A 194 2.72 -26.06 29.35
N GLN A 195 1.78 -25.41 30.08
CA GLN A 195 1.25 -25.99 31.33
C GLN A 195 0.53 -27.33 31.11
N MET A 196 -0.27 -27.45 30.05
CA MET A 196 -0.87 -28.74 29.69
C MET A 196 0.19 -29.81 29.40
N ARG A 197 1.27 -29.45 28.70
CA ARG A 197 2.40 -30.36 28.47
C ARG A 197 3.10 -30.75 29.77
N THR A 198 3.39 -29.77 30.64
CA THR A 198 4.03 -30.07 31.95
C THR A 198 3.17 -30.98 32.81
N ILE A 199 1.85 -30.80 32.78
CA ILE A 199 0.92 -31.69 33.48
C ILE A 199 0.88 -33.10 32.84
N GLN A 200 0.97 -33.21 31.53
CA GLN A 200 1.11 -34.47 30.80
C GLN A 200 2.46 -35.15 31.09
N ASP A 201 3.53 -34.37 31.17
CA ASP A 201 4.87 -34.88 31.51
C ASP A 201 4.97 -35.34 32.98
N GLU A 202 4.30 -34.65 33.92
CA GLU A 202 4.20 -35.09 35.33
C GLU A 202 3.35 -36.36 35.51
N LEU A 203 2.43 -36.64 34.58
CA LEU A 203 1.64 -37.89 34.55
C LEU A 203 2.40 -39.07 33.92
N GLY A 204 3.62 -38.86 33.41
CA GLY A 204 4.57 -39.94 33.05
C GLY A 204 4.30 -40.60 31.67
N ASP A 205 3.40 -40.03 30.82
CA ASP A 205 2.97 -40.68 29.58
C ASP A 205 3.28 -39.86 28.31
N GLY A 206 3.93 -38.69 28.44
CA GLY A 206 3.90 -37.69 27.36
C GLY A 206 5.04 -37.78 26.33
N ALA A 207 6.29 -37.72 26.78
CA ALA A 207 7.42 -37.47 25.85
C ALA A 207 7.79 -38.73 25.01
N ASP A 208 7.86 -39.88 25.62
CA ASP A 208 8.21 -41.13 24.92
C ASP A 208 7.06 -41.60 24.00
N ALA A 209 5.81 -41.36 24.40
CA ALA A 209 4.64 -41.67 23.59
C ALA A 209 4.53 -40.77 22.33
N ASP A 210 4.89 -39.48 22.45
CA ASP A 210 4.89 -38.56 21.29
C ASP A 210 6.00 -38.91 20.30
N ILE A 211 7.18 -39.30 20.80
CA ILE A 211 8.30 -39.73 19.95
C ILE A 211 7.92 -41.04 19.21
N GLU A 212 7.29 -42.01 19.88
CA GLU A 212 6.89 -43.24 19.23
C GLU A 212 5.77 -43.02 18.21
N LYS A 213 4.80 -42.14 18.49
CA LYS A 213 3.79 -41.72 17.50
C LYS A 213 4.44 -41.10 16.27
N MET A 214 5.40 -40.15 16.42
CA MET A 214 6.11 -39.55 15.30
C MET A 214 6.86 -40.60 14.48
N ARG A 215 7.47 -41.60 15.14
CA ARG A 215 8.15 -42.70 14.44
C ARG A 215 7.16 -43.59 13.67
N GLU A 216 5.98 -43.87 14.21
CA GLU A 216 4.93 -44.58 13.51
C GLU A 216 4.34 -43.83 12.33
N GLU A 217 4.14 -42.54 12.48
CA GLU A 217 3.67 -41.66 11.41
C GLU A 217 4.71 -41.56 10.29
N ALA A 218 5.98 -41.43 10.64
CA ALA A 218 7.08 -41.38 9.68
C ALA A 218 7.16 -42.66 8.82
N LYS A 219 6.91 -43.85 9.42
CA LYS A 219 6.88 -45.13 8.69
C LYS A 219 5.76 -45.22 7.65
N LYS A 220 4.69 -44.43 7.81
CA LYS A 220 3.55 -44.39 6.87
C LYS A 220 3.78 -43.40 5.70
N LYS A 221 4.77 -42.52 5.84
CA LYS A 221 5.08 -41.48 4.83
C LYS A 221 5.99 -42.01 3.73
N ASN A 222 5.72 -41.60 2.50
CA ASN A 222 6.56 -41.94 1.35
C ASN A 222 7.64 -40.86 1.16
N TRP A 223 8.64 -40.87 2.03
CA TRP A 223 9.70 -39.88 2.03
C TRP A 223 10.85 -40.19 1.07
N PRO A 224 11.57 -39.17 0.56
CA PRO A 224 12.91 -39.36 0.02
C PRO A 224 13.82 -39.97 1.08
N LYS A 225 14.78 -40.77 0.64
CA LYS A 225 15.67 -41.51 1.55
C LYS A 225 16.42 -40.58 2.52
N GLU A 226 16.91 -39.45 2.02
CA GLU A 226 17.64 -38.46 2.81
C GLU A 226 16.79 -37.83 3.93
N VAL A 227 15.51 -37.56 3.63
CA VAL A 227 14.57 -37.01 4.63
C VAL A 227 14.32 -38.03 5.75
N GLY A 228 14.11 -39.29 5.41
CA GLY A 228 13.91 -40.36 6.40
C GLY A 228 15.15 -40.55 7.28
N GLU A 229 16.34 -40.56 6.70
CA GLU A 229 17.61 -40.69 7.46
C GLU A 229 17.83 -39.49 8.39
N THR A 230 17.55 -38.27 7.91
CA THR A 230 17.67 -37.04 8.70
C THR A 230 16.65 -37.00 9.84
N PHE A 231 15.41 -37.38 9.55
CA PHE A 231 14.34 -37.44 10.55
C PHE A 231 14.71 -38.41 11.69
N GLU A 232 15.13 -39.63 11.37
CA GLU A 232 15.51 -40.64 12.37
C GLU A 232 16.73 -40.18 13.18
N LYS A 233 17.73 -39.57 12.56
CA LYS A 233 18.91 -39.01 13.23
C LYS A 233 18.53 -37.87 14.19
N GLU A 234 17.65 -36.96 13.79
CA GLU A 234 17.21 -35.86 14.65
C GLU A 234 16.28 -36.39 15.77
N LEU A 235 15.44 -37.39 15.48
CA LEU A 235 14.61 -38.04 16.47
C LEU A 235 15.45 -38.70 17.59
N GLN A 236 16.52 -39.43 17.22
CA GLN A 236 17.47 -40.00 18.18
C GLN A 236 18.21 -38.96 19.02
N LYS A 237 18.38 -37.73 18.50
CA LYS A 237 18.90 -36.63 19.33
C LYS A 237 17.88 -36.18 20.35
N VAL A 238 16.61 -36.07 19.97
CA VAL A 238 15.52 -35.63 20.86
C VAL A 238 15.32 -36.65 22.00
N GLU A 239 15.43 -37.95 21.73
CA GLU A 239 15.38 -39.02 22.76
C GLU A 239 16.41 -38.84 23.87
N ARG A 240 17.53 -38.18 23.58
CA ARG A 240 18.61 -37.94 24.54
C ARG A 240 18.53 -36.57 25.21
N LEU A 241 17.65 -35.69 24.76
CA LEU A 241 17.49 -34.34 25.30
C LEU A 241 16.52 -34.38 26.49
N ASN A 242 16.82 -33.58 27.50
CA ASN A 242 15.89 -33.36 28.58
C ASN A 242 14.70 -32.51 28.09
N PRO A 243 13.43 -33.01 28.25
CA PRO A 243 12.24 -32.27 27.83
C PRO A 243 12.09 -30.84 28.39
N ALA A 244 12.71 -30.56 29.54
CA ALA A 244 12.66 -29.26 30.19
C ALA A 244 13.57 -28.18 29.51
N VAL A 245 14.42 -28.58 28.56
CA VAL A 245 15.34 -27.65 27.89
C VAL A 245 14.67 -27.07 26.63
N ALA A 246 14.86 -25.77 26.39
CA ALA A 246 14.27 -25.07 25.23
C ALA A 246 14.63 -25.72 23.88
N GLU A 247 15.79 -26.35 23.79
CA GLU A 247 16.27 -27.04 22.58
C GLU A 247 15.36 -28.23 22.22
N TYR A 248 14.79 -28.96 23.22
CA TYR A 248 13.83 -30.04 23.01
C TYR A 248 12.61 -29.53 22.21
N SER A 249 12.02 -28.43 22.64
CA SER A 249 10.85 -27.82 21.98
C SER A 249 11.14 -27.39 20.55
N VAL A 250 12.33 -26.84 20.29
CA VAL A 250 12.76 -26.44 18.94
C VAL A 250 12.91 -27.68 18.04
N GLN A 251 13.53 -28.74 18.53
CA GLN A 251 13.73 -29.98 17.79
C GLN A 251 12.39 -30.71 17.52
N MET A 252 11.50 -30.75 18.49
CA MET A 252 10.16 -31.32 18.30
C MET A 252 9.37 -30.58 17.24
N THR A 253 9.41 -29.25 17.26
CA THR A 253 8.76 -28.41 16.23
C THR A 253 9.34 -28.67 14.83
N TYR A 254 10.63 -28.88 14.75
CA TYR A 254 11.31 -29.23 13.49
C TYR A 254 10.88 -30.61 12.98
N LEU A 255 10.88 -31.63 13.83
CA LEU A 255 10.45 -32.98 13.46
C LEU A 255 8.97 -33.01 13.05
N GLN A 256 8.13 -32.26 13.74
CA GLN A 256 6.73 -32.10 13.38
C GLN A 256 6.56 -31.44 12.01
N LEU A 257 7.38 -30.41 11.72
CA LEU A 257 7.37 -29.78 10.39
C LEU A 257 7.74 -30.79 9.28
N LEU A 258 8.76 -31.64 9.50
CA LEU A 258 9.15 -32.68 8.53
C LEU A 258 8.02 -33.68 8.28
N LEU A 259 7.27 -34.06 9.32
CA LEU A 259 6.10 -34.94 9.22
C LEU A 259 4.93 -34.30 8.47
N GLU A 260 4.71 -33.01 8.69
CA GLU A 260 3.59 -32.28 8.08
C GLU A 260 3.87 -31.88 6.62
N LEU A 261 5.14 -31.87 6.19
CA LEU A 261 5.48 -31.56 4.80
C LEU A 261 5.11 -32.72 3.86
N PRO A 262 4.44 -32.40 2.73
CA PRO A 262 3.99 -33.42 1.76
C PRO A 262 5.11 -33.78 0.78
N TRP A 263 6.19 -34.40 1.19
CA TRP A 263 7.40 -34.65 0.41
C TRP A 263 7.14 -35.28 -0.97
N ASN A 264 6.39 -36.37 -1.04
CA ASN A 264 6.03 -37.05 -2.30
C ASN A 264 4.52 -37.18 -2.47
N GLU A 265 3.76 -36.42 -1.69
CA GLU A 265 2.31 -36.44 -1.75
C GLU A 265 1.82 -35.50 -2.84
N VAL A 266 1.36 -36.03 -3.95
CA VAL A 266 0.88 -35.27 -5.12
C VAL A 266 -0.61 -35.46 -5.32
N THR A 267 -1.29 -34.40 -5.73
CA THR A 267 -2.67 -34.48 -6.23
C THR A 267 -2.65 -34.98 -7.68
N LYS A 268 -3.68 -35.74 -8.06
CA LYS A 268 -3.82 -36.19 -9.45
C LYS A 268 -4.26 -35.03 -10.33
N ASP A 269 -3.49 -34.71 -11.35
CA ASP A 269 -3.79 -33.63 -12.26
C ASP A 269 -4.94 -33.98 -13.21
N ASN A 270 -5.86 -33.03 -13.36
CA ASN A 270 -6.85 -33.05 -14.43
C ASN A 270 -6.33 -32.21 -15.61
N LEU A 271 -5.80 -32.84 -16.61
CA LEU A 271 -5.26 -32.19 -17.81
C LEU A 271 -6.28 -32.20 -18.99
N ASP A 272 -7.58 -32.18 -18.67
CA ASP A 272 -8.63 -31.96 -19.67
C ASP A 272 -8.77 -30.46 -19.97
N LEU A 273 -8.29 -30.05 -21.14
CA LEU A 273 -8.30 -28.64 -21.56
C LEU A 273 -9.72 -28.10 -21.80
N ASN A 274 -10.68 -28.97 -22.13
CA ASN A 274 -12.07 -28.54 -22.28
C ASN A 274 -12.67 -28.20 -20.90
N CYS A 275 -12.45 -29.05 -19.92
CA CYS A 275 -12.84 -28.78 -18.54
C CYS A 275 -12.14 -27.53 -17.99
N ALA A 276 -10.86 -27.31 -18.34
CA ALA A 276 -10.13 -26.11 -17.94
C ALA A 276 -10.73 -24.84 -18.58
N ARG A 277 -11.10 -24.89 -19.85
CA ARG A 277 -11.79 -23.78 -20.54
C ARG A 277 -13.12 -23.48 -19.89
N GLU A 278 -13.97 -24.47 -19.68
CA GLU A 278 -15.28 -24.30 -19.01
C GLU A 278 -15.13 -23.70 -17.61
N GLN A 279 -14.12 -24.12 -16.86
CA GLN A 279 -13.85 -23.56 -15.54
C GLN A 279 -13.45 -22.07 -15.61
N LEU A 280 -12.56 -21.71 -16.54
CA LEU A 280 -12.13 -20.33 -16.74
C LEU A 280 -13.30 -19.45 -17.22
N ASP A 281 -14.15 -19.96 -18.12
CA ASP A 281 -15.32 -19.23 -18.63
C ASP A 281 -16.39 -19.03 -17.58
N ARG A 282 -16.56 -20.01 -16.72
CA ARG A 282 -17.50 -19.93 -15.60
C ARG A 282 -17.07 -18.90 -14.55
N ASP A 283 -15.77 -18.82 -14.25
CA ASP A 283 -15.23 -18.00 -13.18
C ASP A 283 -14.90 -16.57 -13.62
N HIS A 284 -14.66 -16.35 -14.93
CA HIS A 284 -14.20 -15.08 -15.48
C HIS A 284 -14.94 -14.71 -16.77
N PHE A 285 -15.56 -13.55 -16.75
CA PHE A 285 -16.18 -12.99 -17.95
C PHE A 285 -15.13 -12.35 -18.86
N GLY A 286 -15.23 -12.56 -20.18
CA GLY A 286 -14.29 -12.00 -21.16
C GLY A 286 -12.88 -12.57 -21.03
N LEU A 287 -11.88 -11.73 -21.29
CA LEU A 287 -10.43 -12.07 -21.21
C LEU A 287 -10.02 -13.25 -22.12
N GLU A 288 -10.59 -13.32 -23.33
CA GLU A 288 -10.42 -14.47 -24.24
C GLU A 288 -8.93 -14.74 -24.56
N GLU A 289 -8.16 -13.68 -24.87
CA GLU A 289 -6.72 -13.81 -25.14
C GLU A 289 -5.94 -14.36 -23.95
N VAL A 290 -6.29 -13.90 -22.75
CA VAL A 290 -5.64 -14.34 -21.49
C VAL A 290 -5.95 -15.81 -21.22
N LYS A 291 -7.21 -16.20 -21.36
CA LYS A 291 -7.65 -17.60 -21.22
C LYS A 291 -6.98 -18.52 -22.22
N GLU A 292 -6.90 -18.10 -23.49
CA GLU A 292 -6.25 -18.90 -24.53
C GLU A 292 -4.76 -19.08 -24.24
N ARG A 293 -4.05 -18.02 -23.81
CA ARG A 293 -2.65 -18.12 -23.37
C ARG A 293 -2.45 -19.09 -22.19
N ILE A 294 -3.36 -19.05 -21.22
CA ILE A 294 -3.34 -20.00 -20.09
C ILE A 294 -3.56 -21.44 -20.62
N LEU A 295 -4.51 -21.65 -21.51
CA LEU A 295 -4.79 -22.96 -22.10
C LEU A 295 -3.62 -23.47 -22.95
N GLU A 296 -2.96 -22.62 -23.75
CA GLU A 296 -1.73 -22.94 -24.47
C GLU A 296 -0.65 -23.45 -23.50
N HIS A 297 -0.43 -22.75 -22.40
CA HIS A 297 0.54 -23.15 -21.37
C HIS A 297 0.18 -24.51 -20.74
N LEU A 298 -1.10 -24.72 -20.41
CA LEU A 298 -1.58 -26.00 -19.88
C LEU A 298 -1.46 -27.12 -20.92
N ALA A 299 -1.63 -26.82 -22.21
CA ALA A 299 -1.44 -27.79 -23.30
C ALA A 299 0.03 -28.21 -23.39
N VAL A 300 0.97 -27.29 -23.27
CA VAL A 300 2.40 -27.61 -23.23
C VAL A 300 2.73 -28.53 -22.06
N ILE A 301 2.23 -28.23 -20.86
CA ILE A 301 2.39 -29.08 -19.68
C ILE A 301 1.83 -30.48 -19.92
N LYS A 302 0.64 -30.59 -20.56
CA LYS A 302 0.01 -31.85 -20.89
C LYS A 302 0.85 -32.71 -21.88
N LEU A 303 1.43 -32.07 -22.90
CA LEU A 303 2.20 -32.75 -23.94
C LEU A 303 3.61 -33.12 -23.46
N LYS A 304 4.25 -32.24 -22.72
CA LYS A 304 5.63 -32.42 -22.28
C LYS A 304 5.74 -33.26 -21.02
N GLY A 305 4.71 -33.26 -20.19
CA GLY A 305 4.67 -34.00 -18.93
C GLY A 305 5.58 -33.44 -17.83
N ASP A 306 6.18 -32.25 -18.04
CA ASP A 306 6.98 -31.54 -17.06
C ASP A 306 6.58 -30.05 -17.00
N LEU A 307 6.99 -29.36 -15.93
CA LEU A 307 6.74 -27.93 -15.70
C LEU A 307 7.94 -27.05 -16.08
N LYS A 308 8.86 -27.54 -16.93
CA LYS A 308 10.02 -26.78 -17.41
C LYS A 308 9.64 -25.76 -18.48
N SER A 309 8.60 -25.01 -18.25
CA SER A 309 8.13 -23.90 -19.09
C SER A 309 8.34 -22.58 -18.37
N PRO A 310 8.46 -21.46 -19.08
CA PRO A 310 8.46 -20.13 -18.43
C PRO A 310 7.26 -19.97 -17.52
N ILE A 311 7.45 -19.27 -16.42
CA ILE A 311 6.39 -19.04 -15.43
C ILE A 311 5.44 -17.99 -15.95
N LEU A 312 4.14 -18.21 -15.83
CA LEU A 312 3.15 -17.22 -16.21
C LEU A 312 3.18 -16.02 -15.27
N CYS A 313 3.32 -14.83 -15.81
CA CYS A 313 3.18 -13.58 -15.08
C CYS A 313 1.97 -12.79 -15.59
N LEU A 314 0.93 -12.72 -14.77
CA LEU A 314 -0.28 -11.98 -15.06
C LEU A 314 -0.09 -10.52 -14.62
N TYR A 315 0.05 -9.59 -15.56
CA TYR A 315 0.23 -8.18 -15.21
C TYR A 315 -0.91 -7.31 -15.75
N GLY A 316 -1.15 -6.18 -15.07
CA GLY A 316 -2.21 -5.24 -15.45
C GLY A 316 -2.73 -4.46 -14.25
N PRO A 317 -3.73 -3.60 -14.43
CA PRO A 317 -4.22 -2.73 -13.38
C PRO A 317 -4.79 -3.52 -12.18
N PRO A 318 -4.88 -2.88 -11.00
CA PRO A 318 -5.44 -3.53 -9.82
C PRO A 318 -6.93 -3.84 -10.00
N GLY A 319 -7.39 -4.98 -9.45
CA GLY A 319 -8.81 -5.34 -9.45
C GLY A 319 -9.35 -6.00 -10.69
N VAL A 320 -8.50 -6.40 -11.66
CA VAL A 320 -8.91 -7.11 -12.89
C VAL A 320 -8.97 -8.65 -12.73
N GLY A 321 -8.76 -9.17 -11.53
CA GLY A 321 -8.93 -10.59 -11.26
C GLY A 321 -7.67 -11.46 -11.42
N LYS A 322 -6.45 -10.90 -11.44
CA LYS A 322 -5.18 -11.64 -11.58
C LYS A 322 -5.07 -12.84 -10.62
N THR A 323 -5.30 -12.60 -9.34
CA THR A 323 -5.20 -13.64 -8.31
C THR A 323 -6.33 -14.66 -8.40
N SER A 324 -7.52 -14.26 -8.83
CA SER A 324 -8.65 -15.20 -9.05
C SER A 324 -8.45 -16.09 -10.25
N LEU A 325 -7.82 -15.59 -11.35
CA LEU A 325 -7.43 -16.40 -12.49
C LEU A 325 -6.53 -17.57 -12.09
N GLY A 326 -5.50 -17.30 -11.29
CA GLY A 326 -4.63 -18.37 -10.80
C GLY A 326 -5.36 -19.38 -9.88
N LYS A 327 -6.36 -18.93 -9.11
CA LYS A 327 -7.21 -19.85 -8.34
C LYS A 327 -8.05 -20.73 -9.25
N SER A 328 -8.58 -20.18 -10.36
CA SER A 328 -9.35 -20.95 -11.34
C SER A 328 -8.49 -21.94 -12.10
N VAL A 329 -7.21 -21.61 -12.39
CA VAL A 329 -6.23 -22.54 -12.94
C VAL A 329 -5.99 -23.71 -11.98
N ALA A 330 -5.83 -23.43 -10.68
CA ALA A 330 -5.67 -24.50 -9.69
C ALA A 330 -6.90 -25.42 -9.63
N ALA A 331 -8.10 -24.84 -9.66
CA ALA A 331 -9.36 -25.59 -9.67
C ALA A 331 -9.50 -26.45 -10.94
N ALA A 332 -9.15 -25.90 -12.10
CA ALA A 332 -9.18 -26.61 -13.38
C ALA A 332 -8.25 -27.82 -13.40
N LEU A 333 -7.05 -27.69 -12.83
CA LEU A 333 -6.07 -28.77 -12.70
C LEU A 333 -6.39 -29.75 -11.58
N GLY A 334 -7.35 -29.46 -10.69
CA GLY A 334 -7.61 -30.27 -9.48
C GLY A 334 -6.50 -30.17 -8.43
N ARG A 335 -5.63 -29.14 -8.54
CA ARG A 335 -4.51 -28.90 -7.62
C ARG A 335 -4.92 -28.06 -6.43
N LYS A 336 -4.20 -28.19 -5.32
CA LYS A 336 -4.33 -27.30 -4.18
C LYS A 336 -3.80 -25.90 -4.54
N PHE A 337 -4.37 -24.88 -3.91
CA PHE A 337 -4.06 -23.48 -4.17
C PHE A 337 -3.33 -22.85 -2.99
N GLY A 338 -2.21 -22.18 -3.26
CA GLY A 338 -1.46 -21.39 -2.31
C GLY A 338 -1.28 -19.95 -2.82
N ARG A 339 -1.19 -18.99 -1.90
CA ARG A 339 -0.88 -17.59 -2.22
C ARG A 339 0.20 -17.06 -1.31
N ILE A 340 1.20 -16.42 -1.89
CA ILE A 340 2.29 -15.73 -1.20
C ILE A 340 2.26 -14.28 -1.67
N SER A 341 2.02 -13.33 -0.75
CA SER A 341 2.16 -11.91 -1.06
C SER A 341 3.61 -11.52 -0.92
N LEU A 342 4.19 -10.99 -1.99
CA LEU A 342 5.57 -10.51 -2.04
C LEU A 342 5.67 -9.01 -1.74
N GLY A 343 4.53 -8.29 -1.71
CA GLY A 343 4.49 -6.88 -1.35
C GLY A 343 4.91 -6.66 0.11
N GLY A 344 6.00 -5.90 0.29
CA GLY A 344 6.57 -5.63 1.61
C GLY A 344 7.61 -6.64 2.10
N LEU A 345 8.06 -7.55 1.23
CA LEU A 345 9.21 -8.39 1.50
C LEU A 345 10.50 -7.58 1.35
N HIS A 346 11.32 -7.60 2.40
CA HIS A 346 12.58 -6.87 2.44
C HIS A 346 13.78 -7.77 2.78
N ASP A 347 13.52 -9.02 3.18
CA ASP A 347 14.54 -9.97 3.63
C ASP A 347 14.43 -11.30 2.84
N GLU A 348 15.56 -11.78 2.35
CA GLU A 348 15.69 -13.07 1.67
C GLU A 348 15.25 -14.24 2.57
N SER A 349 15.46 -14.12 3.87
CA SER A 349 15.08 -15.15 4.86
C SER A 349 13.58 -15.40 4.93
N GLU A 350 12.74 -14.46 4.48
CA GLU A 350 11.30 -14.71 4.38
C GLU A 350 10.96 -15.75 3.30
N ILE A 351 11.80 -15.88 2.26
CA ILE A 351 11.61 -16.87 1.18
C ILE A 351 12.31 -18.18 1.53
N ARG A 352 13.60 -18.09 1.97
CA ARG A 352 14.47 -19.24 2.26
C ARG A 352 14.43 -19.71 3.69
N GLY A 353 13.67 -19.05 4.58
CA GLY A 353 13.64 -19.38 6.00
C GLY A 353 14.86 -18.86 6.79
N HIS A 354 14.71 -18.83 8.10
CA HIS A 354 15.77 -18.46 9.04
C HIS A 354 16.52 -19.71 9.50
N ARG A 355 17.81 -19.58 9.76
CA ARG A 355 18.57 -20.70 10.35
C ARG A 355 17.98 -21.10 11.69
N ARG A 356 17.75 -22.39 11.88
CA ARG A 356 17.11 -23.01 13.05
C ARG A 356 17.76 -22.64 14.41
N THR A 357 18.99 -22.21 14.40
CA THR A 357 19.74 -21.81 15.62
C THR A 357 19.26 -20.48 16.22
N TYR A 358 18.49 -19.69 15.51
CA TYR A 358 17.97 -18.41 16.01
C TYR A 358 16.66 -18.60 16.77
N ILE A 359 16.48 -17.87 17.88
CA ILE A 359 15.21 -17.84 18.59
C ILE A 359 14.14 -17.21 17.70
N GLY A 360 13.02 -17.91 17.52
CA GLY A 360 11.95 -17.45 16.63
C GLY A 360 12.17 -17.76 15.14
N ALA A 361 13.16 -18.61 14.81
CA ALA A 361 13.37 -19.08 13.44
C ALA A 361 12.11 -19.76 12.89
N MET A 362 11.81 -19.48 11.63
CA MET A 362 10.67 -20.06 10.91
C MET A 362 11.11 -20.50 9.50
N PRO A 363 10.46 -21.54 8.95
CA PRO A 363 10.67 -21.93 7.54
C PRO A 363 10.23 -20.80 6.60
N GLY A 364 10.79 -20.79 5.41
CA GLY A 364 10.43 -19.82 4.36
C GLY A 364 8.95 -19.90 3.97
N ARG A 365 8.42 -18.84 3.45
CA ARG A 365 7.00 -18.72 3.04
C ARG A 365 6.60 -19.77 2.01
N ILE A 366 7.53 -20.21 1.17
CA ILE A 366 7.30 -21.27 0.17
C ILE A 366 6.99 -22.58 0.88
N ILE A 367 7.87 -23.01 1.77
CA ILE A 367 7.71 -24.25 2.56
C ILE A 367 6.45 -24.17 3.43
N GLN A 368 6.20 -23.05 4.09
CA GLN A 368 4.97 -22.85 4.87
C GLN A 368 3.71 -22.97 4.01
N THR A 369 3.76 -22.49 2.77
CA THR A 369 2.61 -22.56 1.87
C THR A 369 2.39 -23.97 1.36
N ILE A 370 3.46 -24.70 1.03
CA ILE A 370 3.40 -26.12 0.64
C ILE A 370 2.82 -26.95 1.79
N LYS A 371 3.30 -26.75 3.03
CA LYS A 371 2.72 -27.38 4.24
C LYS A 371 1.22 -27.14 4.33
N ARG A 372 0.76 -25.88 4.18
CA ARG A 372 -0.68 -25.54 4.22
C ARG A 372 -1.47 -26.17 3.10
N CYS A 373 -0.89 -26.31 1.92
CA CYS A 373 -1.53 -26.98 0.78
C CYS A 373 -1.65 -28.51 0.98
N GLY A 374 -0.77 -29.13 1.76
CA GLY A 374 -0.75 -30.56 1.99
C GLY A 374 -0.49 -31.37 0.71
N SER A 375 0.21 -30.80 -0.27
CA SER A 375 0.58 -31.42 -1.55
C SER A 375 1.87 -30.84 -2.08
N SER A 376 2.71 -31.66 -2.72
CA SER A 376 3.97 -31.22 -3.36
C SER A 376 3.78 -30.60 -4.74
N ASN A 377 2.58 -30.68 -5.32
CA ASN A 377 2.28 -30.10 -6.63
C ASN A 377 1.17 -29.04 -6.61
N PRO A 378 1.16 -28.10 -5.63
CA PRO A 378 0.15 -27.06 -5.60
C PRO A 378 0.36 -26.06 -6.75
N VAL A 379 -0.66 -25.23 -7.00
CA VAL A 379 -0.51 -23.96 -7.72
C VAL A 379 -0.25 -22.87 -6.70
N ILE A 380 0.88 -22.20 -6.79
CA ILE A 380 1.26 -21.11 -5.88
C ILE A 380 1.26 -19.78 -6.65
N ILE A 381 0.46 -18.84 -6.19
CA ILE A 381 0.51 -17.47 -6.69
C ILE A 381 1.53 -16.67 -5.89
N LEU A 382 2.47 -16.07 -6.63
CA LEU A 382 3.41 -15.05 -6.17
C LEU A 382 2.82 -13.67 -6.47
N ASP A 383 2.11 -13.10 -5.51
CA ASP A 383 1.33 -11.88 -5.72
C ASP A 383 2.18 -10.63 -5.48
N GLU A 384 2.03 -9.63 -6.34
CA GLU A 384 2.74 -8.34 -6.28
C GLU A 384 4.27 -8.46 -6.42
N VAL A 385 4.76 -9.24 -7.41
CA VAL A 385 6.20 -9.40 -7.68
C VAL A 385 6.89 -8.07 -8.05
N ASP A 386 6.15 -7.11 -8.54
CA ASP A 386 6.61 -5.75 -8.87
C ASP A 386 6.88 -4.86 -7.63
N LYS A 387 6.53 -5.33 -6.43
CA LYS A 387 6.78 -4.64 -5.16
C LYS A 387 7.95 -5.22 -4.36
N VAL A 388 8.66 -6.18 -4.92
CA VAL A 388 9.87 -6.73 -4.32
C VAL A 388 10.99 -5.70 -4.48
N THR A 389 11.56 -5.26 -3.37
CA THR A 389 12.65 -4.27 -3.37
C THR A 389 13.90 -4.86 -2.75
N VAL A 390 15.05 -4.50 -3.30
CA VAL A 390 16.36 -4.82 -2.72
C VAL A 390 16.55 -3.97 -1.46
N SER A 391 16.99 -4.57 -0.37
CA SER A 391 17.26 -3.89 0.89
C SER A 391 18.66 -4.21 1.40
N ASN A 392 19.11 -3.48 2.43
CA ASN A 392 20.39 -3.75 3.10
C ASN A 392 20.43 -5.11 3.85
N HIS A 393 19.29 -5.79 3.97
CA HIS A 393 19.14 -7.08 4.65
C HIS A 393 19.11 -8.28 3.71
N GLY A 394 19.30 -8.07 2.42
CA GLY A 394 19.33 -9.12 1.41
C GLY A 394 18.57 -8.75 0.13
N ASP A 395 18.66 -9.61 -0.85
CA ASP A 395 17.95 -9.48 -2.13
C ASP A 395 16.92 -10.62 -2.28
N PRO A 396 15.65 -10.38 -1.94
CA PRO A 396 14.59 -11.37 -2.14
C PRO A 396 14.45 -11.81 -3.61
N SER A 397 14.86 -10.96 -4.58
CA SER A 397 14.80 -11.30 -5.99
C SER A 397 15.73 -12.45 -6.33
N SER A 398 16.91 -12.52 -5.69
CA SER A 398 17.86 -13.63 -5.87
C SER A 398 17.29 -14.96 -5.37
N ALA A 399 16.60 -14.96 -4.22
CA ALA A 399 15.93 -16.16 -3.72
C ALA A 399 14.76 -16.58 -4.63
N LEU A 400 14.03 -15.62 -5.19
CA LEU A 400 12.96 -15.91 -6.15
C LEU A 400 13.52 -16.47 -7.46
N LEU A 401 14.70 -16.06 -7.92
CA LEU A 401 15.32 -16.62 -9.11
C LEU A 401 15.57 -18.12 -8.97
N GLU A 402 16.05 -18.58 -7.81
CA GLU A 402 16.23 -20.01 -7.53
C GLU A 402 14.90 -20.78 -7.56
N VAL A 403 13.86 -20.20 -6.96
CA VAL A 403 12.51 -20.80 -6.94
C VAL A 403 11.90 -20.91 -8.33
N LEU A 404 12.12 -19.89 -9.16
CA LEU A 404 11.49 -19.74 -10.48
C LEU A 404 12.31 -20.35 -11.63
N ASP A 405 13.56 -20.72 -11.38
CA ASP A 405 14.41 -21.34 -12.37
C ASP A 405 14.18 -22.87 -12.41
N PRO A 406 13.65 -23.43 -13.50
CA PRO A 406 13.41 -24.88 -13.60
C PRO A 406 14.68 -25.75 -13.48
N GLU A 407 15.88 -25.16 -13.65
CA GLU A 407 17.14 -25.89 -13.48
C GLU A 407 17.59 -25.95 -12.02
N GLN A 408 17.17 -24.97 -11.19
CA GLN A 408 17.59 -24.83 -9.80
C GLN A 408 16.49 -25.23 -8.79
N ASN A 409 15.22 -25.14 -9.16
CA ASN A 409 14.10 -25.36 -8.27
C ASN A 409 13.93 -26.81 -7.79
N THR A 410 14.60 -27.77 -8.41
CA THR A 410 14.66 -29.17 -7.95
C THR A 410 15.42 -29.34 -6.65
N THR A 411 16.34 -28.42 -6.36
CA THR A 411 17.25 -28.45 -5.21
C THR A 411 17.10 -27.17 -4.38
N PHE A 412 15.86 -26.68 -4.26
CA PHE A 412 15.58 -25.49 -3.44
C PHE A 412 15.96 -25.73 -1.97
N HIS A 413 16.85 -24.93 -1.44
CA HIS A 413 17.33 -25.04 -0.07
C HIS A 413 16.63 -24.03 0.84
N ASP A 414 15.92 -24.56 1.84
CA ASP A 414 15.36 -23.76 2.94
C ASP A 414 16.26 -23.86 4.18
N ASN A 415 16.67 -22.72 4.71
CA ASN A 415 17.62 -22.62 5.83
C ASN A 415 17.07 -23.20 7.15
N TYR A 416 15.73 -23.29 7.31
CA TYR A 416 15.12 -23.83 8.51
C TYR A 416 15.11 -25.36 8.49
N ILE A 417 14.67 -25.92 7.36
CA ILE A 417 14.67 -27.38 7.19
C ILE A 417 16.11 -27.91 6.99
N ASP A 418 17.01 -27.06 6.50
CA ASP A 418 18.41 -27.38 6.20
C ASP A 418 18.54 -28.62 5.29
N MET A 419 17.63 -28.71 4.32
CA MET A 419 17.56 -29.77 3.30
C MET A 419 17.00 -29.22 2.01
N GLU A 420 17.27 -29.92 0.92
CA GLU A 420 16.71 -29.60 -0.39
C GLU A 420 15.24 -30.05 -0.48
N TYR A 421 14.41 -29.20 -1.08
CA TYR A 421 13.02 -29.50 -1.37
C TYR A 421 12.76 -29.37 -2.88
N ASP A 422 12.22 -30.41 -3.50
CA ASP A 422 11.91 -30.39 -4.93
C ASP A 422 10.64 -29.57 -5.22
N LEU A 423 10.83 -28.39 -5.79
CA LEU A 423 9.76 -27.49 -6.23
C LEU A 423 9.37 -27.69 -7.71
N SER A 424 10.00 -28.63 -8.43
CA SER A 424 9.77 -28.83 -9.87
C SER A 424 8.33 -29.21 -10.24
N LYS A 425 7.56 -29.72 -9.27
CA LYS A 425 6.15 -30.11 -9.45
C LYS A 425 5.17 -28.97 -9.09
N VAL A 426 5.67 -27.89 -8.51
CA VAL A 426 4.86 -26.71 -8.13
C VAL A 426 4.63 -25.85 -9.37
N LEU A 427 3.38 -25.50 -9.64
CA LEU A 427 3.06 -24.51 -10.68
C LEU A 427 3.04 -23.12 -10.06
N PHE A 428 4.05 -22.32 -10.37
CA PHE A 428 4.10 -20.93 -9.96
C PHE A 428 3.41 -20.03 -10.98
N ILE A 429 2.61 -19.09 -10.49
CA ILE A 429 2.00 -18.01 -11.29
C ILE A 429 2.31 -16.70 -10.59
N ALA A 430 3.00 -15.79 -11.27
CA ALA A 430 3.30 -14.47 -10.72
C ALA A 430 2.18 -13.47 -11.08
N THR A 431 2.00 -12.46 -10.23
CA THR A 431 1.14 -11.32 -10.54
C THR A 431 1.89 -10.00 -10.33
N ALA A 432 1.63 -9.02 -11.18
CA ALA A 432 2.21 -7.69 -11.10
C ALA A 432 1.20 -6.61 -11.49
N ASN A 433 1.38 -5.39 -11.01
CA ASN A 433 0.63 -4.25 -11.51
C ASN A 433 1.41 -3.48 -12.57
N ASN A 434 2.73 -3.38 -12.42
CA ASN A 434 3.60 -2.66 -13.35
C ASN A 434 4.83 -3.50 -13.73
N ILE A 435 4.98 -3.77 -15.02
CA ILE A 435 6.13 -4.50 -15.58
C ILE A 435 7.47 -3.80 -15.30
N ALA A 436 7.48 -2.46 -15.36
CA ALA A 436 8.73 -1.69 -15.23
C ALA A 436 9.42 -1.89 -13.87
N ASN A 437 8.64 -2.24 -12.84
CA ASN A 437 9.14 -2.44 -11.48
C ASN A 437 9.61 -3.88 -11.22
N ILE A 438 9.44 -4.81 -12.17
CA ILE A 438 9.93 -6.18 -12.03
C ILE A 438 11.42 -6.20 -12.38
N ALA A 439 12.23 -6.82 -11.52
CA ALA A 439 13.66 -6.99 -11.78
C ALA A 439 13.88 -7.69 -13.15
N PRO A 440 14.76 -7.18 -14.02
CA PRO A 440 14.97 -7.73 -15.36
C PRO A 440 15.26 -9.23 -15.37
N ALA A 441 16.08 -9.70 -14.44
CA ALA A 441 16.44 -11.12 -14.33
C ALA A 441 15.23 -12.03 -14.03
N LEU A 442 14.25 -11.55 -13.26
CA LEU A 442 12.99 -12.27 -13.02
C LEU A 442 12.10 -12.23 -14.24
N ARG A 443 12.01 -11.07 -14.91
CA ARG A 443 11.18 -10.89 -16.10
C ARG A 443 11.60 -11.81 -17.25
N ASP A 444 12.89 -12.04 -17.45
CA ASP A 444 13.43 -12.90 -18.50
C ASP A 444 13.04 -14.38 -18.31
N ARG A 445 12.61 -14.79 -17.12
CA ARG A 445 12.15 -16.15 -16.80
C ARG A 445 10.62 -16.30 -16.83
N MET A 446 9.92 -15.21 -17.12
CA MET A 446 8.46 -15.18 -17.07
C MET A 446 7.85 -14.96 -18.45
N GLU A 447 6.78 -15.66 -18.74
CA GLU A 447 5.90 -15.34 -19.86
C GLU A 447 4.89 -14.29 -19.40
N MET A 448 4.99 -13.10 -20.00
CA MET A 448 4.21 -11.92 -19.60
C MET A 448 2.85 -11.92 -20.30
N ILE A 449 1.77 -12.03 -19.54
CA ILE A 449 0.38 -11.97 -20.03
C ILE A 449 -0.26 -10.68 -19.52
N ASN A 450 -0.61 -9.79 -20.46
CA ASN A 450 -1.31 -8.56 -20.15
C ASN A 450 -2.78 -8.81 -19.87
N ILE A 451 -3.27 -8.35 -18.72
CA ILE A 451 -4.70 -8.33 -18.41
C ILE A 451 -5.16 -6.87 -18.50
N PRO A 452 -5.93 -6.51 -19.53
CA PRO A 452 -6.43 -5.15 -19.69
C PRO A 452 -7.46 -4.80 -18.62
N GLY A 453 -7.78 -3.51 -18.52
CA GLY A 453 -8.95 -3.06 -17.77
C GLY A 453 -10.23 -3.47 -18.47
N TYR A 454 -11.32 -3.54 -17.72
CA TYR A 454 -12.64 -3.88 -18.24
C TYR A 454 -13.36 -2.67 -18.81
N LEU A 455 -14.10 -2.88 -19.89
CA LEU A 455 -15.08 -1.93 -20.40
C LEU A 455 -16.29 -1.82 -19.44
N ILE A 456 -17.10 -0.78 -19.58
CA ILE A 456 -18.27 -0.56 -18.70
C ILE A 456 -19.24 -1.74 -18.83
N GLU A 457 -19.52 -2.18 -20.06
CA GLU A 457 -20.40 -3.31 -20.38
C GLU A 457 -19.90 -4.61 -19.73
N GLU A 458 -18.59 -4.85 -19.77
CA GLU A 458 -17.97 -6.02 -19.13
C GLU A 458 -18.09 -5.92 -17.60
N LYS A 459 -17.85 -4.74 -17.00
CA LYS A 459 -18.02 -4.53 -15.56
C LYS A 459 -19.46 -4.77 -15.10
N VAL A 460 -20.45 -4.36 -15.91
CA VAL A 460 -21.87 -4.63 -15.62
C VAL A 460 -22.13 -6.12 -15.58
N ARG A 461 -21.63 -6.86 -16.57
CA ARG A 461 -21.78 -8.33 -16.62
C ARG A 461 -21.07 -9.00 -15.45
N ILE A 462 -19.82 -8.63 -15.18
CA ILE A 462 -19.06 -9.15 -14.03
C ILE A 462 -19.81 -8.85 -12.71
N ALA A 463 -20.40 -7.68 -12.59
CA ALA A 463 -21.15 -7.31 -11.39
C ALA A 463 -22.37 -8.20 -11.19
N LEU A 464 -23.16 -8.43 -12.24
CA LEU A 464 -24.40 -9.20 -12.17
C LEU A 464 -24.13 -10.71 -12.05
N ASP A 465 -23.18 -11.22 -12.83
CA ASP A 465 -22.96 -12.68 -12.96
C ASP A 465 -22.04 -13.21 -11.84
N HIS A 466 -21.15 -12.39 -11.28
CA HIS A 466 -20.15 -12.85 -10.31
C HIS A 466 -20.17 -12.08 -8.98
N LEU A 467 -20.14 -10.71 -9.00
CA LEU A 467 -19.98 -9.95 -7.76
C LEU A 467 -21.25 -9.94 -6.93
N LEU A 468 -22.39 -9.72 -7.53
CA LEU A 468 -23.67 -9.67 -6.82
C LEU A 468 -24.04 -11.00 -6.16
N PRO A 469 -23.94 -12.17 -6.84
CA PRO A 469 -24.10 -13.47 -6.21
C PRO A 469 -23.13 -13.70 -5.05
N LYS A 470 -21.85 -13.40 -5.23
CA LYS A 470 -20.83 -13.48 -4.18
C LYS A 470 -21.18 -12.62 -2.97
N GLN A 471 -21.67 -11.38 -3.18
CA GLN A 471 -22.07 -10.48 -2.09
C GLN A 471 -23.34 -10.96 -1.39
N ARG A 472 -24.30 -11.54 -2.11
CA ARG A 472 -25.48 -12.18 -1.50
C ARG A 472 -25.06 -13.30 -0.57
N GLU A 473 -24.23 -14.23 -1.04
CA GLU A 473 -23.73 -15.35 -0.24
C GLU A 473 -22.97 -14.86 1.01
N ALA A 474 -22.05 -13.90 0.82
CA ALA A 474 -21.23 -13.35 1.91
C ALA A 474 -22.03 -12.64 3.00
N HIS A 475 -23.23 -12.14 2.68
CA HIS A 475 -24.11 -11.43 3.61
C HIS A 475 -25.37 -12.21 3.99
N GLY A 476 -25.51 -13.47 3.56
CA GLY A 476 -26.66 -14.33 3.88
C GLY A 476 -27.98 -13.87 3.27
N ILE A 477 -27.93 -13.19 2.11
CA ILE A 477 -29.10 -12.66 1.41
C ILE A 477 -29.49 -13.62 0.30
N LYS A 478 -30.80 -13.92 0.21
CA LYS A 478 -31.33 -14.77 -0.85
C LYS A 478 -31.37 -14.04 -2.19
N GLU A 479 -31.34 -14.81 -3.27
CA GLU A 479 -31.36 -14.24 -4.63
C GLU A 479 -32.55 -13.33 -4.88
N GLN A 480 -33.72 -13.70 -4.35
CA GLN A 480 -34.96 -12.94 -4.49
C GLN A 480 -35.02 -11.67 -3.64
N GLU A 481 -34.09 -11.46 -2.71
CA GLU A 481 -34.12 -10.34 -1.76
C GLU A 481 -33.23 -9.16 -2.20
N LEU A 482 -32.33 -9.40 -3.15
CA LEU A 482 -31.41 -8.38 -3.69
C LEU A 482 -31.18 -8.62 -5.17
N THR A 483 -31.84 -7.84 -6.02
CA THR A 483 -31.62 -7.82 -7.46
C THR A 483 -31.27 -6.41 -7.93
N MET A 484 -30.60 -6.30 -9.06
CA MET A 484 -30.25 -5.03 -9.69
C MET A 484 -30.44 -5.10 -11.20
N ALA A 485 -31.01 -4.06 -11.77
CA ALA A 485 -31.04 -3.89 -13.21
C ALA A 485 -29.67 -3.48 -13.77
N PRO A 486 -29.30 -3.87 -15.00
CA PRO A 486 -28.04 -3.48 -15.63
C PRO A 486 -27.79 -1.97 -15.62
N GLU A 487 -28.83 -1.17 -15.86
CA GLU A 487 -28.76 0.30 -15.91
C GLU A 487 -28.39 0.90 -14.53
N VAL A 488 -28.86 0.27 -13.45
CA VAL A 488 -28.50 0.69 -12.08
C VAL A 488 -27.04 0.40 -11.78
N VAL A 489 -26.55 -0.77 -12.22
CA VAL A 489 -25.13 -1.14 -12.07
C VAL A 489 -24.24 -0.21 -12.91
N GLU A 490 -24.63 0.09 -14.14
CA GLU A 490 -23.93 1.07 -15.00
C GLU A 490 -23.87 2.44 -14.33
N GLY A 491 -24.99 2.91 -13.75
CA GLY A 491 -25.04 4.14 -12.96
C GLY A 491 -24.08 4.14 -11.76
N ILE A 492 -23.94 3.00 -11.08
CA ILE A 492 -22.95 2.84 -9.99
C ILE A 492 -21.52 2.93 -10.54
N ILE A 493 -21.23 2.27 -11.64
CA ILE A 493 -19.91 2.29 -12.27
C ILE A 493 -19.55 3.71 -12.68
N ALA A 494 -20.42 4.39 -13.41
CA ALA A 494 -20.17 5.71 -13.95
C ALA A 494 -20.11 6.80 -12.86
N GLY A 495 -21.00 6.73 -11.85
CA GLY A 495 -21.13 7.79 -10.85
C GLY A 495 -20.26 7.61 -9.61
N TYR A 496 -19.81 6.40 -9.28
CA TYR A 496 -19.13 6.14 -8.00
C TYR A 496 -17.78 5.46 -8.11
N THR A 497 -17.41 4.95 -9.31
CA THR A 497 -16.11 4.30 -9.50
C THR A 497 -15.28 4.98 -10.59
N ARG A 498 -13.97 5.00 -10.41
CA ARG A 498 -13.00 5.42 -11.42
C ARG A 498 -11.80 4.48 -11.32
N GLU A 499 -11.99 3.26 -11.86
CA GLU A 499 -10.99 2.19 -11.78
C GLU A 499 -11.02 1.34 -13.06
N SER A 500 -9.88 0.77 -13.44
CA SER A 500 -9.78 -0.14 -14.58
C SER A 500 -10.38 -1.52 -14.29
N GLY A 501 -10.34 -1.95 -13.03
CA GLY A 501 -10.92 -3.21 -12.56
C GLY A 501 -12.31 -3.06 -11.95
N VAL A 502 -12.64 -3.99 -11.03
CA VAL A 502 -13.93 -4.06 -10.35
C VAL A 502 -13.82 -4.07 -8.81
N ARG A 503 -12.66 -3.68 -8.25
CA ARG A 503 -12.41 -3.76 -6.81
C ARG A 503 -13.24 -2.76 -6.00
N SER A 504 -13.36 -1.53 -6.49
CA SER A 504 -14.20 -0.50 -5.85
C SER A 504 -15.66 -0.82 -6.05
N LEU A 505 -16.05 -1.32 -7.24
CA LEU A 505 -17.39 -1.80 -7.52
C LEU A 505 -17.80 -2.92 -6.55
N ASP A 506 -16.96 -3.93 -6.32
CA ASP A 506 -17.22 -5.01 -5.34
C ASP A 506 -17.48 -4.44 -3.93
N LYS A 507 -16.69 -3.43 -3.50
CA LYS A 507 -16.88 -2.74 -2.21
C LYS A 507 -18.21 -1.97 -2.12
N LEU A 508 -18.63 -1.34 -3.22
CA LEU A 508 -19.89 -0.60 -3.27
C LEU A 508 -21.09 -1.56 -3.24
N LEU A 509 -21.02 -2.64 -4.01
CA LEU A 509 -22.03 -3.71 -3.96
C LEU A 509 -22.11 -4.34 -2.56
N ALA A 510 -20.98 -4.57 -1.90
CA ALA A 510 -20.95 -5.02 -0.52
C ALA A 510 -21.62 -4.02 0.45
N LYS A 511 -21.47 -2.69 0.22
CA LYS A 511 -22.15 -1.67 1.02
C LYS A 511 -23.67 -1.72 0.82
N ILE A 512 -24.12 -1.92 -0.41
CA ILE A 512 -25.54 -2.07 -0.72
C ILE A 512 -26.09 -3.36 -0.11
N ALA A 513 -25.37 -4.48 -0.24
CA ALA A 513 -25.74 -5.75 0.37
C ALA A 513 -25.87 -5.63 1.91
N ARG A 514 -24.94 -4.94 2.58
CA ARG A 514 -25.05 -4.69 4.04
C ARG A 514 -26.27 -3.84 4.40
N ALA A 515 -26.60 -2.83 3.59
CA ALA A 515 -27.80 -2.03 3.82
C ALA A 515 -29.07 -2.90 3.69
N ARG A 516 -29.10 -3.78 2.68
CA ARG A 516 -30.19 -4.74 2.48
C ARG A 516 -30.29 -5.76 3.62
N ALA A 517 -29.15 -6.32 4.04
CA ALA A 517 -29.12 -7.26 5.18
C ALA A 517 -29.65 -6.60 6.47
N LYS A 518 -29.34 -5.31 6.68
CA LYS A 518 -29.91 -4.54 7.79
C LYS A 518 -31.43 -4.44 7.69
N GLN A 519 -31.99 -4.10 6.52
CA GLN A 519 -33.44 -4.01 6.31
C GLN A 519 -34.14 -5.35 6.58
N ILE A 520 -33.53 -6.46 6.12
CA ILE A 520 -34.06 -7.81 6.38
C ILE A 520 -34.04 -8.11 7.87
N ALA A 521 -32.94 -7.79 8.56
CA ALA A 521 -32.78 -8.08 10.00
C ALA A 521 -33.71 -7.24 10.91
N PHE A 522 -34.21 -6.10 10.41
CA PHE A 522 -35.18 -5.24 11.10
C PHE A 522 -36.61 -5.47 10.64
N ASP A 523 -36.87 -6.48 9.79
CA ASP A 523 -38.19 -6.77 9.19
C ASP A 523 -38.78 -5.54 8.48
N GLU A 524 -37.93 -4.67 7.90
CA GLU A 524 -38.37 -3.50 7.14
C GLU A 524 -38.97 -3.94 5.78
N VAL A 525 -39.97 -3.20 5.30
CA VAL A 525 -40.55 -3.43 3.96
C VAL A 525 -39.59 -2.83 2.92
N PHE A 526 -39.15 -3.63 1.97
CA PHE A 526 -38.26 -3.21 0.89
C PHE A 526 -38.68 -3.83 -0.46
N ALA A 527 -38.31 -3.18 -1.56
CA ALA A 527 -38.41 -3.78 -2.89
C ALA A 527 -37.21 -4.69 -3.14
N PRO A 528 -37.37 -5.90 -3.67
CA PRO A 528 -36.25 -6.79 -4.00
C PRO A 528 -35.23 -6.18 -4.97
N GLU A 529 -35.71 -5.43 -5.95
CA GLU A 529 -34.91 -4.72 -6.92
C GLU A 529 -34.49 -3.36 -6.37
N VAL A 530 -33.17 -3.14 -6.35
CA VAL A 530 -32.57 -1.88 -5.89
C VAL A 530 -32.73 -0.81 -6.98
N SER A 531 -33.38 0.29 -6.64
CA SER A 531 -33.55 1.43 -7.55
C SER A 531 -32.33 2.40 -7.47
N ALA A 532 -32.17 3.24 -8.51
CA ALA A 532 -31.15 4.29 -8.53
C ALA A 532 -31.25 5.25 -7.33
N ARG A 533 -32.49 5.57 -6.90
CA ARG A 533 -32.73 6.42 -5.71
C ARG A 533 -32.27 5.74 -4.41
N GLU A 534 -32.44 4.44 -4.31
CA GLU A 534 -31.98 3.67 -3.15
C GLU A 534 -30.45 3.59 -3.13
N VAL A 535 -29.81 3.44 -4.29
CA VAL A 535 -28.35 3.52 -4.43
C VAL A 535 -27.83 4.86 -3.93
N GLU A 536 -28.44 5.97 -4.35
CA GLU A 536 -28.05 7.31 -3.91
C GLU A 536 -28.25 7.50 -2.39
N LYS A 537 -29.32 6.98 -1.82
CA LYS A 537 -29.56 7.00 -0.37
C LYS A 537 -28.49 6.23 0.41
N ILE A 538 -28.00 5.10 -0.13
CA ILE A 538 -27.01 4.24 0.54
C ILE A 538 -25.58 4.74 0.32
N LEU A 539 -25.25 5.12 -0.90
CA LEU A 539 -23.88 5.48 -1.30
C LEU A 539 -23.58 6.97 -1.12
N GLY A 540 -24.62 7.82 -1.13
CA GLY A 540 -24.53 9.28 -1.16
C GLY A 540 -24.60 9.80 -2.60
N MET A 541 -24.38 11.10 -2.79
CA MET A 541 -24.34 11.74 -4.11
C MET A 541 -23.23 11.12 -4.97
N PRO A 542 -23.45 10.96 -6.28
CA PRO A 542 -22.41 10.51 -7.21
C PRO A 542 -21.18 11.39 -7.11
N LYS A 543 -20.01 10.76 -7.08
CA LYS A 543 -18.72 11.44 -6.99
C LYS A 543 -18.22 11.96 -8.33
N PHE A 544 -18.65 11.29 -9.39
CA PHE A 544 -18.25 11.57 -10.76
C PHE A 544 -19.50 11.93 -11.55
N LEU A 545 -19.62 13.19 -11.89
CA LEU A 545 -20.68 13.67 -12.78
C LEU A 545 -20.11 13.63 -14.20
N LYS A 546 -20.86 13.09 -15.17
CA LYS A 546 -20.56 13.32 -16.57
C LYS A 546 -20.89 14.79 -16.85
N GLU A 547 -19.90 15.57 -17.20
CA GLU A 547 -20.13 16.88 -17.79
C GLU A 547 -20.69 16.64 -19.19
N GLU A 548 -22.00 16.69 -19.32
CA GLU A 548 -22.68 16.72 -20.62
C GLU A 548 -22.68 18.18 -21.08
N TYR A 549 -21.70 18.53 -21.91
CA TYR A 549 -21.86 19.73 -22.73
C TYR A 549 -22.95 19.45 -23.76
N GLU A 550 -23.99 20.28 -23.78
CA GLU A 550 -24.97 20.25 -24.87
C GLU A 550 -24.21 20.44 -26.19
N VAL A 551 -24.25 19.40 -27.03
CA VAL A 551 -23.59 19.35 -28.34
C VAL A 551 -24.34 20.27 -29.32
N GLY A 552 -24.33 21.55 -29.05
CA GLY A 552 -24.98 22.59 -29.85
C GLY A 552 -23.97 23.62 -30.33
N GLY A 553 -22.87 23.20 -30.98
CA GLY A 553 -22.02 24.09 -31.78
C GLY A 553 -21.50 25.31 -31.01
N MET A 554 -20.96 25.17 -29.80
CA MET A 554 -20.28 26.28 -29.12
C MET A 554 -19.00 26.62 -29.85
N THR A 555 -18.92 27.86 -30.38
CA THR A 555 -17.70 28.37 -31.01
C THR A 555 -16.57 28.42 -29.97
N GLY A 556 -15.44 27.84 -30.31
CA GLY A 556 -14.26 27.80 -29.42
C GLY A 556 -14.19 26.57 -28.50
N VAL A 557 -15.12 25.63 -28.60
CA VAL A 557 -15.07 24.35 -27.85
C VAL A 557 -14.84 23.21 -28.83
N VAL A 558 -13.81 22.41 -28.58
CA VAL A 558 -13.48 21.23 -29.38
C VAL A 558 -13.45 20.01 -28.47
N THR A 559 -14.11 18.94 -28.91
CA THR A 559 -14.09 17.65 -28.23
C THR A 559 -12.79 16.92 -28.53
N GLY A 560 -11.99 16.72 -27.51
CA GLY A 560 -10.80 15.86 -27.55
C GLY A 560 -11.12 14.48 -26.99
N LEU A 561 -10.42 13.46 -27.48
CA LEU A 561 -10.46 12.11 -26.94
C LEU A 561 -9.20 11.87 -26.13
N ALA A 562 -9.36 11.46 -24.87
CA ALA A 562 -8.26 11.05 -24.02
C ALA A 562 -8.36 9.56 -23.72
N TRP A 563 -7.23 8.90 -23.73
CA TRP A 563 -7.13 7.54 -23.21
C TRP A 563 -6.52 7.59 -21.81
N THR A 564 -7.19 6.97 -20.86
CA THR A 564 -6.74 6.89 -19.47
C THR A 564 -6.62 5.42 -19.05
N GLU A 565 -5.95 5.14 -17.96
CA GLU A 565 -5.89 3.78 -17.40
C GLU A 565 -7.27 3.19 -17.09
N VAL A 566 -8.31 4.01 -16.99
CA VAL A 566 -9.70 3.63 -16.70
C VAL A 566 -10.57 3.52 -17.94
N GLY A 567 -10.04 3.78 -19.13
CA GLY A 567 -10.74 3.76 -20.40
C GLY A 567 -10.65 5.08 -21.17
N GLY A 568 -11.42 5.19 -22.25
CA GLY A 568 -11.55 6.44 -23.02
C GLY A 568 -12.35 7.47 -22.22
N ASP A 569 -11.92 8.73 -22.29
CA ASP A 569 -12.61 9.87 -21.70
C ASP A 569 -12.74 11.01 -22.73
N ILE A 570 -13.76 11.84 -22.59
CA ILE A 570 -13.97 12.98 -23.46
C ILE A 570 -13.46 14.22 -22.73
N LEU A 571 -12.56 14.94 -23.41
CA LEU A 571 -12.06 16.23 -22.93
C LEU A 571 -12.66 17.34 -23.77
N TYR A 572 -13.18 18.37 -23.12
CA TYR A 572 -13.58 19.59 -23.80
C TYR A 572 -12.43 20.60 -23.73
N ILE A 573 -11.92 20.98 -24.90
CA ILE A 573 -10.86 21.98 -25.05
C ILE A 573 -11.53 23.28 -25.38
N GLU A 574 -11.55 24.20 -24.43
CA GLU A 574 -12.13 25.51 -24.57
C GLU A 574 -11.04 26.52 -25.00
N SER A 575 -11.33 27.28 -26.01
CA SER A 575 -10.43 28.32 -26.54
C SER A 575 -11.14 29.68 -26.51
N VAL A 576 -10.53 30.65 -25.86
CA VAL A 576 -11.04 32.01 -25.75
C VAL A 576 -10.02 32.99 -26.32
N LEU A 577 -10.47 33.88 -27.19
CA LEU A 577 -9.65 34.96 -27.68
C LEU A 577 -9.74 36.18 -26.76
N THR A 578 -8.60 36.65 -26.30
CA THR A 578 -8.52 37.86 -25.48
C THR A 578 -7.61 38.88 -26.14
N PRO A 579 -7.87 40.20 -26.00
CA PRO A 579 -6.93 41.21 -26.46
C PRO A 579 -5.56 41.01 -25.80
N GLY A 580 -4.50 40.91 -26.62
CA GLY A 580 -3.17 40.61 -26.09
C GLY A 580 -2.07 40.80 -27.13
N LYS A 581 -0.93 40.18 -26.91
CA LYS A 581 0.27 40.26 -27.77
C LYS A 581 0.51 38.94 -28.54
N GLY A 582 -0.53 38.27 -29.02
CA GLY A 582 -0.39 37.02 -29.79
C GLY A 582 0.21 35.85 -29.01
N LYS A 583 -0.01 35.78 -27.69
CA LYS A 583 0.58 34.77 -26.85
C LYS A 583 -0.45 33.70 -26.48
N VAL A 584 -0.14 32.42 -26.69
CA VAL A 584 -0.96 31.30 -26.24
C VAL A 584 -0.70 31.07 -24.75
N SER A 585 -1.76 31.13 -23.94
CA SER A 585 -1.71 30.78 -22.54
C SER A 585 -2.50 29.49 -22.33
N LEU A 586 -1.83 28.45 -21.84
CA LEU A 586 -2.44 27.16 -21.56
C LEU A 586 -2.72 27.08 -20.05
N THR A 587 -3.96 26.78 -19.68
CA THR A 587 -4.39 26.61 -18.29
C THR A 587 -5.00 25.22 -18.11
N GLY A 588 -4.81 24.63 -16.94
CA GLY A 588 -5.28 23.29 -16.61
C GLY A 588 -4.12 22.41 -16.14
N ASN A 589 -4.46 21.21 -15.69
CA ASN A 589 -3.48 20.22 -15.25
C ASN A 589 -2.93 19.43 -16.47
N LEU A 590 -2.17 20.14 -17.33
CA LEU A 590 -1.67 19.62 -18.60
C LEU A 590 -0.26 19.06 -18.43
N GLY A 591 -0.05 17.82 -18.84
CA GLY A 591 1.28 17.23 -19.02
C GLY A 591 2.05 17.91 -20.16
N ASP A 592 3.37 17.72 -20.21
CA ASP A 592 4.24 18.38 -21.19
C ASP A 592 3.89 18.02 -22.64
N VAL A 593 3.50 16.77 -22.90
CA VAL A 593 3.05 16.30 -24.22
C VAL A 593 1.81 17.09 -24.70
N MET A 594 0.85 17.38 -23.83
CA MET A 594 -0.33 18.15 -24.20
C MET A 594 0.00 19.62 -24.45
N LYS A 595 0.93 20.20 -23.68
CA LYS A 595 1.41 21.56 -23.90
C LYS A 595 2.12 21.69 -25.25
N GLU A 596 2.97 20.73 -25.56
CA GLU A 596 3.67 20.65 -26.85
C GLU A 596 2.68 20.48 -28.01
N SER A 597 1.70 19.57 -27.86
CA SER A 597 0.64 19.34 -28.86
C SER A 597 -0.16 20.63 -29.15
N ALA A 598 -0.51 21.40 -28.12
CA ALA A 598 -1.22 22.67 -28.29
C ALA A 598 -0.35 23.72 -29.02
N THR A 599 0.95 23.77 -28.72
CA THR A 599 1.91 24.63 -29.38
C THR A 599 2.04 24.26 -30.86
N ILE A 600 2.21 22.97 -31.16
CA ILE A 600 2.30 22.48 -32.55
C ILE A 600 1.00 22.77 -33.32
N ALA A 601 -0.15 22.57 -32.71
CA ALA A 601 -1.44 22.85 -33.33
C ALA A 601 -1.59 24.35 -33.66
N HIS A 602 -1.18 25.22 -32.74
CA HIS A 602 -1.18 26.68 -32.98
C HIS A 602 -0.25 27.10 -34.13
N GLU A 603 1.00 26.60 -34.15
CA GLU A 603 1.95 26.84 -35.20
C GLU A 603 1.48 26.31 -36.57
N TRP A 604 0.83 25.14 -36.58
CA TRP A 604 0.24 24.59 -37.79
C TRP A 604 -0.87 25.48 -38.35
N VAL A 605 -1.77 25.97 -37.49
CA VAL A 605 -2.83 26.91 -37.89
C VAL A 605 -2.24 28.21 -38.42
N MET A 606 -1.19 28.75 -37.80
CA MET A 606 -0.47 29.93 -38.30
C MET A 606 0.12 29.68 -39.68
N ALA A 607 0.79 28.58 -39.90
CA ALA A 607 1.42 28.23 -41.19
C ALA A 607 0.39 28.08 -42.32
N HIS A 608 -0.80 27.56 -42.03
CA HIS A 608 -1.88 27.31 -42.99
C HIS A 608 -2.99 28.39 -42.96
N SER A 609 -2.73 29.52 -42.30
CA SER A 609 -3.73 30.57 -42.08
C SER A 609 -4.40 31.04 -43.37
N LYS A 610 -3.65 31.15 -44.49
CA LYS A 610 -4.20 31.55 -45.79
C LYS A 610 -5.17 30.53 -46.38
N GLU A 611 -4.88 29.25 -46.22
CA GLU A 611 -5.73 28.13 -46.68
C GLU A 611 -7.01 28.05 -45.85
N LEU A 612 -6.91 28.35 -44.55
CA LEU A 612 -8.02 28.37 -43.61
C LEU A 612 -8.85 29.64 -43.66
N GLY A 613 -8.46 30.65 -44.49
CA GLY A 613 -9.14 31.93 -44.59
C GLY A 613 -8.99 32.81 -43.34
N ILE A 614 -7.93 32.61 -42.56
CA ILE A 614 -7.62 33.35 -41.33
C ILE A 614 -6.64 34.48 -41.69
N ASP A 615 -6.96 35.71 -41.28
CA ASP A 615 -6.04 36.84 -41.46
C ASP A 615 -4.80 36.66 -40.57
N PRO A 616 -3.56 36.57 -41.18
CA PRO A 616 -2.34 36.42 -40.40
C PRO A 616 -2.13 37.50 -39.32
N ALA A 617 -2.67 38.71 -39.53
CA ALA A 617 -2.58 39.81 -38.57
C ALA A 617 -3.31 39.51 -37.22
N LEU A 618 -4.16 38.51 -37.19
CA LEU A 618 -4.81 38.08 -35.94
C LEU A 618 -3.84 37.41 -34.95
N PHE A 619 -2.77 36.79 -35.44
CA PHE A 619 -1.76 36.12 -34.59
C PHE A 619 -0.72 37.10 -34.03
N GLU A 620 -0.70 38.36 -34.51
CA GLU A 620 0.22 39.41 -34.04
C GLU A 620 -0.44 40.38 -33.04
N LYS A 621 -1.75 40.30 -32.90
CA LYS A 621 -2.57 41.11 -31.97
C LYS A 621 -2.89 40.37 -30.68
#